data_c38610d92dda19cff42519da12854fb6
#
_entry.id   c38610d92dda19cff42519da12854fb6
#
_cell.length_a   1.000
_cell.length_b   1.000
_cell.length_c   1.000
_cell.angle_alpha   90.00
_cell.angle_beta   90.00
_cell.angle_gamma   90.00
#
_symmetry.space_group_name_H-M   'P 1'
#
loop_
_entity.id
_entity.type
_entity.pdbx_description
1 polymer ?
#
loop_
_entity_poly.entity_id
_entity_poly.type
_entity_poly.pdbx_seq_one_letter_code
_entity_poly.pdbx_strand_id
1 'polypeptide(L)'
;MEVWIQQGLHSAKLEALLKQAQQQGIAIQSVPKKTLDNLSDNGHHQGILIRCKASQVQSSLENIIASSKTPFLLVLDEVQDPHNLGACLRTADAAGIDAVIVPKKQACQLTATARQVACGAAVPFIPVTNLARTLRWLREQGVWLIGTGAESQSTLFETNLTGSLAFVLGAEGRGLRRLTRETCDLLVRIPMSGTVESLNVSVAAGVCLYEAVRQRGVQATLNS
;
A
#
# COMPACT_ATOMS: atom_id res chain seq x y z
N MET A 1 -14.93 -2.62 18.79
CA MET A 1 -13.51 -3.02 18.90
C MET A 1 -13.31 -3.70 20.25
N GLU A 2 -12.56 -4.79 20.29
CA GLU A 2 -12.23 -5.53 21.49
C GLU A 2 -10.73 -5.81 21.51
N VAL A 3 -10.10 -5.70 22.66
CA VAL A 3 -8.66 -5.93 22.83
C VAL A 3 -8.44 -7.01 23.88
N TRP A 4 -7.66 -8.03 23.54
CA TRP A 4 -7.16 -9.02 24.49
C TRP A 4 -5.66 -8.85 24.66
N ILE A 5 -5.22 -8.89 25.92
CA ILE A 5 -3.81 -8.75 26.29
C ILE A 5 -3.38 -9.96 27.14
N GLN A 6 -2.18 -10.43 26.93
CA GLN A 6 -1.60 -11.50 27.73
C GLN A 6 -1.37 -11.04 29.17
N GLN A 7 -1.79 -11.85 30.14
CA GLN A 7 -1.52 -11.61 31.56
C GLN A 7 -0.01 -11.53 31.79
N GLY A 8 0.41 -10.52 32.59
CA GLY A 8 1.81 -10.30 32.91
C GLY A 8 2.65 -9.62 31.80
N LEU A 9 2.04 -9.20 30.70
CA LEU A 9 2.73 -8.41 29.67
C LEU A 9 2.74 -6.94 30.08
N HIS A 10 3.92 -6.41 30.37
CA HIS A 10 4.12 -5.02 30.76
C HIS A 10 5.16 -4.34 29.86
N SER A 11 4.82 -3.18 29.33
CA SER A 11 5.78 -2.23 28.74
C SER A 11 5.19 -0.83 28.78
N ALA A 12 6.01 0.19 28.96
CA ALA A 12 5.55 1.57 29.04
C ALA A 12 4.78 2.02 27.78
N LYS A 13 5.19 1.55 26.59
CA LYS A 13 4.51 1.82 25.34
C LYS A 13 3.12 1.17 25.28
N LEU A 14 3.02 -0.06 25.78
CA LEU A 14 1.75 -0.80 25.83
C LEU A 14 0.77 -0.13 26.80
N GLU A 15 1.21 0.23 28.00
CA GLU A 15 0.39 0.90 29.01
C GLU A 15 -0.19 2.21 28.50
N ALA A 16 0.60 3.01 27.78
CA ALA A 16 0.13 4.24 27.15
C ALA A 16 -0.98 3.97 26.11
N LEU A 17 -0.81 2.94 25.27
CA LEU A 17 -1.81 2.53 24.27
C LEU A 17 -3.09 2.01 24.91
N LEU A 18 -2.97 1.20 25.98
CA LEU A 18 -4.13 0.68 26.71
C LEU A 18 -4.91 1.80 27.38
N LYS A 19 -4.23 2.79 27.96
CA LYS A 19 -4.87 3.97 28.55
C LYS A 19 -5.65 4.77 27.47
N GLN A 20 -5.08 4.97 26.30
CA GLN A 20 -5.78 5.59 25.18
C GLN A 20 -7.01 4.80 24.74
N ALA A 21 -6.89 3.47 24.63
CA ALA A 21 -7.98 2.59 24.25
C ALA A 21 -9.14 2.67 25.29
N GLN A 22 -8.82 2.66 26.59
CA GLN A 22 -9.79 2.82 27.67
C GLN A 22 -10.52 4.17 27.61
N GLN A 23 -9.80 5.26 27.35
CA GLN A 23 -10.39 6.59 27.19
C GLN A 23 -11.38 6.66 26.01
N GLN A 24 -11.20 5.82 24.99
CA GLN A 24 -12.10 5.69 23.86
C GLN A 24 -13.21 4.66 24.07
N GLY A 25 -13.37 4.12 25.27
CA GLY A 25 -14.41 3.13 25.60
C GLY A 25 -14.19 1.74 24.99
N ILE A 26 -12.96 1.42 24.60
CA ILE A 26 -12.63 0.12 24.03
C ILE A 26 -12.50 -0.91 25.15
N ALA A 27 -13.23 -2.02 25.03
CA ALA A 27 -13.15 -3.12 25.98
C ALA A 27 -11.78 -3.82 25.92
N ILE A 28 -11.09 -3.90 27.06
CA ILE A 28 -9.79 -4.57 27.20
C ILE A 28 -9.93 -5.73 28.18
N GLN A 29 -9.48 -6.91 27.78
CA GLN A 29 -9.50 -8.13 28.58
C GLN A 29 -8.08 -8.68 28.75
N SER A 30 -7.68 -8.90 30.00
CA SER A 30 -6.42 -9.58 30.32
C SER A 30 -6.65 -11.08 30.38
N VAL A 31 -5.98 -11.87 29.55
CA VAL A 31 -6.22 -13.30 29.38
C VAL A 31 -4.91 -14.11 29.39
N PRO A 32 -4.94 -15.40 29.72
CA PRO A 32 -3.77 -16.27 29.59
C PRO A 32 -3.29 -16.38 28.15
N LYS A 33 -1.98 -16.61 27.95
CA LYS A 33 -1.39 -16.79 26.61
C LYS A 33 -2.13 -17.83 25.76
N LYS A 34 -2.48 -18.97 26.36
CA LYS A 34 -3.22 -20.05 25.68
C LYS A 34 -4.56 -19.58 25.10
N THR A 35 -5.22 -18.62 25.73
CA THR A 35 -6.46 -18.02 25.19
C THR A 35 -6.17 -17.18 23.95
N LEU A 36 -5.08 -16.42 23.93
CA LEU A 36 -4.66 -15.67 22.75
C LEU A 36 -4.25 -16.60 21.61
N ASP A 37 -3.48 -17.67 21.90
CA ASP A 37 -3.11 -18.68 20.90
C ASP A 37 -4.36 -19.27 20.22
N ASN A 38 -5.39 -19.63 20.99
CA ASN A 38 -6.65 -20.13 20.46
C ASN A 38 -7.44 -19.08 19.65
N LEU A 39 -7.50 -17.84 20.13
CA LEU A 39 -8.23 -16.76 19.45
C LEU A 39 -7.55 -16.31 18.16
N SER A 40 -6.22 -16.46 18.06
CA SER A 40 -5.42 -16.12 16.89
C SER A 40 -5.22 -17.28 15.91
N ASP A 41 -5.84 -18.43 16.17
CA ASP A 41 -5.60 -19.66 15.42
C ASP A 41 -4.10 -20.03 15.34
N ASN A 42 -3.41 -19.94 16.48
CA ASN A 42 -1.97 -20.09 16.65
C ASN A 42 -1.12 -19.09 15.86
N GLY A 43 -1.68 -17.95 15.46
CA GLY A 43 -0.95 -16.86 14.83
C GLY A 43 0.03 -16.16 15.79
N HIS A 44 1.05 -15.50 15.24
CA HIS A 44 2.01 -14.70 16.00
C HIS A 44 1.37 -13.42 16.54
N HIS A 45 0.79 -13.45 17.75
CA HIS A 45 0.06 -12.34 18.37
C HIS A 45 0.92 -11.43 19.27
N GLN A 46 2.15 -11.81 19.60
CA GLN A 46 3.07 -11.05 20.47
C GLN A 46 2.45 -10.58 21.81
N GLY A 47 1.47 -11.34 22.33
CA GLY A 47 0.77 -11.05 23.58
C GLY A 47 -0.40 -10.08 23.48
N ILE A 48 -0.79 -9.64 22.28
CA ILE A 48 -1.94 -8.75 22.04
C ILE A 48 -2.76 -9.25 20.86
N LEU A 49 -4.08 -9.22 21.01
CA LEU A 49 -5.03 -9.48 19.93
C LEU A 49 -6.09 -8.39 19.90
N ILE A 50 -6.39 -7.88 18.72
CA ILE A 50 -7.40 -6.85 18.52
C ILE A 50 -8.44 -7.36 17.53
N ARG A 51 -9.70 -7.41 17.93
CA ARG A 51 -10.83 -7.67 17.04
C ARG A 51 -11.46 -6.34 16.65
N CYS A 52 -11.29 -5.96 15.38
CA CYS A 52 -11.94 -4.80 14.81
C CYS A 52 -13.09 -5.24 13.92
N LYS A 53 -14.23 -4.54 13.99
CA LYS A 53 -15.15 -4.58 12.84
C LYS A 53 -14.42 -3.93 11.68
N ALA A 54 -14.43 -4.57 10.51
CA ALA A 54 -13.94 -3.92 9.32
C ALA A 54 -14.66 -2.56 9.21
N SER A 55 -13.90 -1.48 9.30
CA SER A 55 -14.47 -0.15 9.08
C SER A 55 -14.99 -0.12 7.65
N GLN A 56 -16.31 0.05 7.49
CA GLN A 56 -16.93 0.26 6.17
C GLN A 56 -16.74 1.70 5.67
N VAL A 57 -15.83 2.46 6.25
CA VAL A 57 -15.34 3.66 5.58
C VAL A 57 -14.45 3.17 4.43
N GLN A 58 -15.09 2.57 3.42
CA GLN A 58 -14.52 2.54 2.07
C GLN A 58 -14.46 4.02 1.65
N SER A 59 -13.34 4.66 1.89
CA SER A 59 -13.04 5.90 1.19
C SER A 59 -13.19 5.57 -0.28
N SER A 60 -14.22 6.09 -0.95
CA SER A 60 -14.36 5.84 -2.37
C SER A 60 -13.17 6.48 -3.08
N LEU A 61 -12.70 5.89 -4.17
CA LEU A 61 -11.57 6.44 -4.92
C LEU A 61 -11.88 7.88 -5.36
N GLU A 62 -13.14 8.16 -5.68
CA GLU A 62 -13.63 9.49 -6.04
C GLU A 62 -13.41 10.49 -4.91
N ASN A 63 -13.74 10.13 -3.67
CA ASN A 63 -13.54 11.00 -2.50
C ASN A 63 -12.06 11.24 -2.23
N ILE A 64 -11.20 10.22 -2.40
CA ILE A 64 -9.75 10.34 -2.23
C ILE A 64 -9.20 11.35 -3.25
N ILE A 65 -9.55 11.20 -4.53
CA ILE A 65 -9.10 12.10 -5.59
C ILE A 65 -9.61 13.53 -5.35
N ALA A 66 -10.88 13.70 -4.97
CA ALA A 66 -11.45 15.01 -4.71
C ALA A 66 -10.84 15.73 -3.50
N SER A 67 -10.32 14.99 -2.51
CA SER A 67 -9.73 15.56 -1.29
C SER A 67 -8.25 15.89 -1.41
N SER A 68 -7.53 15.29 -2.37
CA SER A 68 -6.09 15.50 -2.57
C SER A 68 -5.84 16.57 -3.63
N LYS A 69 -4.98 17.56 -3.34
CA LYS A 69 -4.55 18.57 -4.32
C LYS A 69 -3.64 17.98 -5.40
N THR A 70 -2.83 17.01 -5.03
CA THR A 70 -1.86 16.33 -5.89
C THR A 70 -1.90 14.84 -5.62
N PRO A 71 -2.96 14.12 -6.07
CA PRO A 71 -3.10 12.69 -5.84
C PRO A 71 -1.83 11.89 -6.12
N PHE A 72 -1.46 11.03 -5.17
CA PHE A 72 -0.30 10.16 -5.29
C PHE A 72 -0.73 8.72 -5.01
N LEU A 73 -0.77 7.91 -6.06
CA LEU A 73 -1.40 6.59 -6.05
C LEU A 73 -0.42 5.49 -6.42
N LEU A 74 -0.69 4.28 -5.92
CA LEU A 74 -0.02 3.06 -6.33
C LEU A 74 -1.06 2.08 -6.90
N VAL A 75 -0.81 1.58 -8.09
CA VAL A 75 -1.63 0.56 -8.75
C VAL A 75 -0.81 -0.71 -8.90
N LEU A 76 -1.32 -1.83 -8.40
CA LEU A 76 -0.66 -3.13 -8.48
C LEU A 76 -1.47 -4.05 -9.41
N ASP A 77 -0.95 -4.29 -10.62
CA ASP A 77 -1.61 -5.12 -11.62
C ASP A 77 -1.18 -6.58 -11.48
N GLU A 78 -2.08 -7.43 -10.95
CA GLU A 78 -1.88 -8.89 -10.77
C GLU A 78 -0.79 -9.29 -9.76
N VAL A 79 -0.44 -8.47 -8.78
CA VAL A 79 0.40 -8.90 -7.66
C VAL A 79 -0.35 -9.95 -6.84
N GLN A 80 0.12 -11.20 -6.83
CA GLN A 80 -0.59 -12.34 -6.24
C GLN A 80 -0.02 -12.77 -4.88
N ASP A 81 1.26 -12.55 -4.63
CA ASP A 81 1.90 -12.93 -3.38
C ASP A 81 1.52 -11.97 -2.25
N PRO A 82 0.96 -12.49 -1.11
CA PRO A 82 0.58 -11.65 0.02
C PRO A 82 1.75 -10.97 0.72
N HIS A 83 2.97 -11.53 0.65
CA HIS A 83 4.16 -10.87 1.19
C HIS A 83 4.53 -9.64 0.36
N ASN A 84 4.50 -9.75 -0.97
CA ASN A 84 4.74 -8.63 -1.86
C ASN A 84 3.67 -7.54 -1.69
N LEU A 85 2.39 -7.92 -1.61
CA LEU A 85 1.32 -6.97 -1.32
C LEU A 85 1.54 -6.24 0.01
N GLY A 86 1.83 -6.99 1.08
CA GLY A 86 2.06 -6.40 2.40
C GLY A 86 3.25 -5.44 2.42
N ALA A 87 4.35 -5.80 1.75
CA ALA A 87 5.53 -4.94 1.61
C ALA A 87 5.23 -3.67 0.80
N CYS A 88 4.47 -3.79 -0.31
CA CYS A 88 3.99 -2.63 -1.07
C CYS A 88 3.12 -1.70 -0.23
N LEU A 89 2.17 -2.24 0.55
CA LEU A 89 1.31 -1.45 1.43
C LEU A 89 2.11 -0.69 2.49
N ARG A 90 3.09 -1.36 3.12
CA ARG A 90 3.98 -0.73 4.09
C ARG A 90 4.78 0.41 3.49
N THR A 91 5.32 0.21 2.29
CA THR A 91 6.09 1.23 1.58
C THR A 91 5.18 2.38 1.13
N ALA A 92 3.97 2.08 0.65
CA ALA A 92 2.99 3.06 0.23
C ALA A 92 2.56 3.99 1.39
N ASP A 93 2.28 3.41 2.57
CA ASP A 93 1.98 4.17 3.77
C ASP A 93 3.14 5.10 4.17
N ALA A 94 4.36 4.56 4.19
CA ALA A 94 5.57 5.31 4.54
C ALA A 94 5.89 6.43 3.52
N ALA A 95 5.52 6.26 2.26
CA ALA A 95 5.69 7.25 1.19
C ALA A 95 4.56 8.29 1.11
N GLY A 96 3.52 8.16 1.95
CA GLY A 96 2.37 9.07 1.95
C GLY A 96 1.45 8.90 0.73
N ILE A 97 1.26 7.67 0.27
CA ILE A 97 0.34 7.33 -0.83
C ILE A 97 -1.11 7.52 -0.39
N ASP A 98 -1.92 8.19 -1.20
CA ASP A 98 -3.34 8.43 -0.93
C ASP A 98 -4.19 7.15 -1.04
N ALA A 99 -3.86 6.23 -1.96
CA ALA A 99 -4.50 4.93 -2.09
C ALA A 99 -3.66 3.90 -2.86
N VAL A 100 -3.85 2.61 -2.52
CA VAL A 100 -3.36 1.47 -3.28
C VAL A 100 -4.54 0.80 -3.99
N ILE A 101 -4.46 0.69 -5.32
CA ILE A 101 -5.51 0.17 -6.18
C ILE A 101 -5.09 -1.20 -6.72
N VAL A 102 -5.98 -2.18 -6.60
CA VAL A 102 -5.73 -3.55 -7.10
C VAL A 102 -6.95 -4.10 -7.84
N PRO A 103 -6.80 -5.03 -8.79
CA PRO A 103 -7.96 -5.76 -9.34
C PRO A 103 -8.59 -6.65 -8.25
N LYS A 104 -9.92 -6.76 -8.24
CA LYS A 104 -10.66 -7.70 -7.35
C LYS A 104 -10.36 -9.16 -7.68
N LYS A 105 -10.11 -9.46 -8.94
CA LYS A 105 -9.77 -10.80 -9.45
C LYS A 105 -8.33 -10.80 -9.92
N GLN A 106 -7.67 -11.95 -9.83
CA GLN A 106 -6.29 -12.16 -10.30
C GLN A 106 -5.24 -11.34 -9.55
N ALA A 107 -5.56 -10.84 -8.35
CA ALA A 107 -4.62 -10.17 -7.45
C ALA A 107 -4.87 -10.59 -6.01
N CYS A 108 -3.82 -10.55 -5.20
CA CYS A 108 -3.93 -10.77 -3.76
C CYS A 108 -4.82 -9.70 -3.13
N GLN A 109 -5.67 -10.13 -2.21
CA GLN A 109 -6.49 -9.24 -1.40
C GLN A 109 -5.86 -9.11 0.01
N LEU A 110 -6.44 -8.27 0.88
CA LEU A 110 -5.96 -8.05 2.25
C LEU A 110 -6.14 -9.31 3.12
N THR A 111 -5.28 -10.31 2.91
CA THR A 111 -5.20 -11.52 3.75
C THR A 111 -4.57 -11.20 5.12
N ALA A 112 -4.66 -12.13 6.06
CA ALA A 112 -3.98 -12.02 7.35
C ALA A 112 -2.46 -11.84 7.17
N THR A 113 -1.84 -12.62 6.26
CA THR A 113 -0.41 -12.52 5.92
C THR A 113 -0.06 -11.13 5.36
N ALA A 114 -0.82 -10.62 4.39
CA ALA A 114 -0.57 -9.29 3.83
C ALA A 114 -0.66 -8.18 4.91
N ARG A 115 -1.65 -8.25 5.81
CA ARG A 115 -1.78 -7.32 6.93
C ARG A 115 -0.61 -7.41 7.92
N GLN A 116 -0.14 -8.62 8.22
CA GLN A 116 1.00 -8.83 9.10
C GLN A 116 2.28 -8.23 8.52
N VAL A 117 2.55 -8.48 7.25
CA VAL A 117 3.73 -7.92 6.54
C VAL A 117 3.64 -6.40 6.40
N ALA A 118 2.44 -5.86 6.19
CA ALA A 118 2.18 -4.42 6.14
C ALA A 118 2.46 -3.70 7.48
N CYS A 119 2.63 -4.43 8.59
CA CYS A 119 3.04 -3.89 9.89
C CYS A 119 2.21 -2.71 10.39
N GLY A 120 0.90 -2.71 10.15
CA GLY A 120 -0.01 -1.64 10.58
C GLY A 120 -0.16 -0.48 9.60
N ALA A 121 0.37 -0.59 8.39
CA ALA A 121 0.10 0.37 7.32
C ALA A 121 -1.41 0.60 7.16
N ALA A 122 -1.83 1.86 7.13
CA ALA A 122 -3.22 2.30 7.13
C ALA A 122 -3.65 2.93 5.80
N VAL A 123 -2.86 2.78 4.75
CA VAL A 123 -3.17 3.32 3.41
C VAL A 123 -4.49 2.73 2.88
N PRO A 124 -5.40 3.55 2.31
CA PRO A 124 -6.62 3.10 1.67
C PRO A 124 -6.35 2.03 0.60
N PHE A 125 -6.96 0.86 0.74
CA PHE A 125 -6.84 -0.26 -0.18
C PHE A 125 -8.12 -0.40 -1.00
N ILE A 126 -8.03 -0.17 -2.31
CA ILE A 126 -9.19 -0.03 -3.22
C ILE A 126 -9.20 -1.17 -4.25
N PRO A 127 -9.94 -2.26 -3.99
CA PRO A 127 -10.12 -3.31 -4.99
C PRO A 127 -11.14 -2.89 -6.05
N VAL A 128 -10.73 -2.91 -7.33
CA VAL A 128 -11.56 -2.50 -8.47
C VAL A 128 -11.94 -3.68 -9.37
N THR A 129 -13.14 -3.63 -9.96
CA THR A 129 -13.62 -4.72 -10.82
C THR A 129 -12.99 -4.69 -12.21
N ASN A 130 -12.72 -3.49 -12.73
CA ASN A 130 -12.12 -3.29 -14.05
C ASN A 130 -11.00 -2.26 -13.96
N LEU A 131 -9.77 -2.75 -13.88
CA LEU A 131 -8.59 -1.90 -13.71
C LEU A 131 -8.42 -0.91 -14.87
N ALA A 132 -8.52 -1.36 -16.12
CA ALA A 132 -8.34 -0.49 -17.28
C ALA A 132 -9.39 0.65 -17.34
N ARG A 133 -10.63 0.38 -16.91
CA ARG A 133 -11.65 1.43 -16.77
C ARG A 133 -11.29 2.43 -15.68
N THR A 134 -10.81 1.94 -14.53
CA THR A 134 -10.40 2.78 -13.41
C THR A 134 -9.22 3.67 -13.81
N LEU A 135 -8.22 3.12 -14.52
CA LEU A 135 -7.08 3.88 -15.01
C LEU A 135 -7.51 4.99 -15.98
N ARG A 136 -8.40 4.71 -16.94
CA ARG A 136 -8.93 5.73 -17.85
C ARG A 136 -9.63 6.85 -17.08
N TRP A 137 -10.47 6.49 -16.11
CA TRP A 137 -11.12 7.47 -15.25
C TRP A 137 -10.11 8.32 -14.47
N LEU A 138 -9.05 7.73 -13.87
CA LEU A 138 -7.98 8.49 -13.20
C LEU A 138 -7.31 9.49 -14.13
N ARG A 139 -7.04 9.09 -15.37
CA ARG A 139 -6.47 9.98 -16.39
C ARG A 139 -7.42 11.16 -16.71
N GLU A 140 -8.72 10.90 -16.82
CA GLU A 140 -9.74 11.94 -16.98
C GLU A 140 -9.80 12.90 -15.78
N GLN A 141 -9.41 12.45 -14.58
CA GLN A 141 -9.25 13.29 -13.39
C GLN A 141 -7.90 14.03 -13.32
N GLY A 142 -7.08 13.97 -14.35
CA GLY A 142 -5.77 14.63 -14.41
C GLY A 142 -4.65 13.91 -13.65
N VAL A 143 -4.83 12.64 -13.30
CA VAL A 143 -3.79 11.81 -12.70
C VAL A 143 -2.94 11.18 -13.80
N TRP A 144 -1.65 11.47 -13.81
CA TRP A 144 -0.71 10.92 -14.77
C TRP A 144 -0.36 9.47 -14.44
N LEU A 145 -0.54 8.57 -15.41
CA LEU A 145 -0.35 7.13 -15.23
C LEU A 145 1.04 6.71 -15.70
N ILE A 146 1.91 6.34 -14.77
CA ILE A 146 3.29 5.93 -15.04
C ILE A 146 3.42 4.44 -14.81
N GLY A 147 3.49 3.67 -15.88
CA GLY A 147 3.70 2.23 -15.84
C GLY A 147 5.19 1.86 -15.79
N THR A 148 5.52 0.74 -15.15
CA THR A 148 6.88 0.19 -15.18
C THR A 148 7.01 -0.86 -16.28
N GLY A 149 8.11 -0.77 -17.06
CA GLY A 149 8.41 -1.72 -18.13
C GLY A 149 9.91 -1.73 -18.44
N ALA A 150 10.54 -2.90 -18.45
CA ALA A 150 11.98 -3.04 -18.65
C ALA A 150 12.45 -2.54 -20.02
N GLU A 151 11.58 -2.67 -21.03
CA GLU A 151 11.83 -2.26 -22.43
C GLU A 151 11.57 -0.76 -22.69
N SER A 152 11.17 0.01 -21.67
CA SER A 152 10.96 1.46 -21.84
C SER A 152 12.24 2.18 -22.17
N GLN A 153 12.15 3.18 -23.05
CA GLN A 153 13.27 4.07 -23.34
C GLN A 153 13.51 5.10 -22.23
N SER A 154 12.42 5.59 -21.61
CA SER A 154 12.47 6.55 -20.51
C SER A 154 12.91 5.89 -19.22
N THR A 155 13.78 6.55 -18.46
CA THR A 155 14.16 6.11 -17.13
C THR A 155 13.30 6.78 -16.06
N LEU A 156 13.11 6.08 -14.93
CA LEU A 156 12.41 6.62 -13.77
C LEU A 156 13.03 7.96 -13.31
N PHE A 157 14.36 8.02 -13.28
CA PHE A 157 15.12 9.15 -12.70
C PHE A 157 15.12 10.41 -13.55
N GLU A 158 14.80 10.29 -14.84
CA GLU A 158 14.68 11.42 -15.79
C GLU A 158 13.25 11.92 -15.93
N THR A 159 12.29 11.22 -15.28
CA THR A 159 10.87 11.53 -15.38
C THR A 159 10.48 12.53 -14.29
N ASN A 160 9.66 13.53 -14.64
CA ASN A 160 9.11 14.48 -13.68
C ASN A 160 7.97 13.79 -12.87
N LEU A 161 8.13 13.66 -11.56
CA LEU A 161 7.24 12.95 -10.65
C LEU A 161 6.55 13.87 -9.63
N THR A 162 6.50 15.15 -9.87
CA THR A 162 6.03 16.16 -8.88
C THR A 162 4.52 16.40 -8.90
N GLY A 163 3.84 16.09 -10.01
CA GLY A 163 2.39 16.32 -10.18
C GLY A 163 1.51 15.20 -9.61
N SER A 164 0.22 15.27 -9.91
CA SER A 164 -0.74 14.19 -9.63
C SER A 164 -0.37 12.96 -10.45
N LEU A 165 -0.06 11.83 -9.81
CA LEU A 165 0.40 10.64 -10.52
C LEU A 165 -0.02 9.34 -9.83
N ALA A 166 -0.10 8.28 -10.64
CA ALA A 166 -0.23 6.91 -10.20
C ALA A 166 0.89 6.07 -10.80
N PHE A 167 1.71 5.44 -9.97
CA PHE A 167 2.58 4.36 -10.42
C PHE A 167 1.77 3.10 -10.66
N VAL A 168 1.97 2.47 -11.82
CA VAL A 168 1.32 1.22 -12.20
C VAL A 168 2.38 0.14 -12.35
N LEU A 169 2.42 -0.80 -11.39
CA LEU A 169 3.38 -1.90 -11.36
C LEU A 169 2.68 -3.21 -11.69
N GLY A 170 3.33 -4.00 -12.54
CA GLY A 170 2.86 -5.33 -12.93
C GLY A 170 3.36 -6.45 -12.04
N ALA A 171 2.87 -7.67 -12.33
CA ALA A 171 3.34 -8.88 -11.68
C ALA A 171 4.80 -9.21 -12.06
N GLU A 172 5.49 -9.93 -11.15
CA GLU A 172 6.84 -10.42 -11.40
C GLU A 172 6.87 -11.34 -12.66
N GLY A 173 7.87 -11.13 -13.50
CA GLY A 173 8.12 -11.87 -14.72
C GLY A 173 7.20 -11.53 -15.89
N ARG A 174 5.92 -11.20 -15.67
CA ARG A 174 4.97 -10.86 -16.74
C ARG A 174 4.84 -9.36 -17.00
N GLY A 175 5.20 -8.54 -16.02
CA GLY A 175 5.01 -7.10 -16.09
C GLY A 175 3.53 -6.68 -16.11
N LEU A 176 3.24 -5.57 -16.75
CA LEU A 176 1.88 -5.05 -16.91
C LEU A 176 1.10 -5.82 -17.98
N ARG A 177 -0.18 -6.09 -17.73
CA ARG A 177 -1.09 -6.61 -18.75
C ARG A 177 -1.21 -5.62 -19.91
N ARG A 178 -1.45 -6.15 -21.12
CA ARG A 178 -1.52 -5.36 -22.34
C ARG A 178 -2.41 -4.11 -22.23
N LEU A 179 -3.66 -4.27 -21.80
CA LEU A 179 -4.59 -3.14 -21.67
C LEU A 179 -4.16 -2.13 -20.58
N THR A 180 -3.58 -2.60 -19.48
CA THR A 180 -3.05 -1.74 -18.44
C THR A 180 -1.90 -0.90 -18.98
N ARG A 181 -0.98 -1.54 -19.69
CA ARG A 181 0.17 -0.92 -20.34
C ARG A 181 -0.24 0.12 -21.37
N GLU A 182 -1.19 -0.21 -22.26
CA GLU A 182 -1.72 0.70 -23.30
C GLU A 182 -2.48 1.89 -22.70
N THR A 183 -2.95 1.80 -21.44
CA THR A 183 -3.65 2.87 -20.77
C THR A 183 -2.72 3.83 -20.05
N CYS A 184 -1.47 3.43 -19.74
CA CYS A 184 -0.48 4.31 -19.12
C CYS A 184 -0.08 5.43 -20.09
N ASP A 185 0.12 6.63 -19.53
CA ASP A 185 0.58 7.80 -20.31
C ASP A 185 2.07 7.71 -20.62
N LEU A 186 2.84 7.10 -19.72
CA LEU A 186 4.27 6.86 -19.86
C LEU A 186 4.65 5.51 -19.30
N LEU A 187 5.62 4.87 -19.94
CA LEU A 187 6.33 3.73 -19.39
C LEU A 187 7.73 4.15 -18.99
N VAL A 188 8.17 3.72 -17.81
CA VAL A 188 9.51 3.98 -17.31
C VAL A 188 10.19 2.69 -16.89
N ARG A 189 11.51 2.65 -17.02
CA ARG A 189 12.34 1.58 -16.48
C ARG A 189 13.13 2.06 -15.28
N ILE A 190 13.40 1.16 -14.35
CA ILE A 190 14.45 1.29 -13.36
C ILE A 190 15.73 0.75 -14.02
N PRO A 191 16.81 1.55 -14.16
CA PRO A 191 18.04 1.06 -14.77
C PRO A 191 18.63 -0.12 -14.01
N MET A 192 18.96 -1.19 -14.73
CA MET A 192 19.57 -2.40 -14.20
C MET A 192 20.99 -2.51 -14.73
N SER A 193 21.99 -2.67 -13.85
CA SER A 193 23.42 -2.75 -14.21
C SER A 193 23.99 -4.17 -14.07
N GLY A 194 23.21 -5.10 -13.54
CA GLY A 194 23.59 -6.49 -13.32
C GLY A 194 23.04 -7.44 -14.37
N THR A 195 23.05 -8.74 -14.04
CA THR A 195 22.54 -9.83 -14.89
C THR A 195 21.04 -10.08 -14.75
N VAL A 196 20.43 -9.60 -13.67
CA VAL A 196 18.98 -9.76 -13.44
C VAL A 196 18.20 -8.71 -14.25
N GLU A 197 17.07 -9.11 -14.82
CA GLU A 197 16.28 -8.27 -15.72
C GLU A 197 15.27 -7.38 -14.97
N SER A 198 14.96 -7.70 -13.73
CA SER A 198 13.96 -6.97 -12.94
C SER A 198 14.21 -7.05 -11.44
N LEU A 199 13.62 -6.11 -10.70
CA LEU A 199 13.53 -6.15 -9.24
C LEU A 199 12.24 -6.87 -8.81
N ASN A 200 12.26 -7.41 -7.59
CA ASN A 200 11.01 -7.80 -6.93
C ASN A 200 10.03 -6.60 -6.91
N VAL A 201 8.74 -6.86 -7.11
CA VAL A 201 7.73 -5.79 -7.27
C VAL A 201 7.65 -4.85 -6.08
N SER A 202 7.84 -5.34 -4.86
CA SER A 202 7.81 -4.48 -3.67
C SER A 202 9.05 -3.59 -3.56
N VAL A 203 10.20 -4.06 -4.04
CA VAL A 203 11.43 -3.27 -4.15
C VAL A 203 11.27 -2.22 -5.24
N ALA A 204 10.76 -2.61 -6.42
CA ALA A 204 10.46 -1.67 -7.51
C ALA A 204 9.48 -0.57 -7.07
N ALA A 205 8.42 -0.94 -6.33
CA ALA A 205 7.50 0.02 -5.72
C ALA A 205 8.24 1.01 -4.81
N GLY A 206 9.12 0.52 -3.94
CA GLY A 206 9.93 1.37 -3.07
C GLY A 206 10.78 2.38 -3.84
N VAL A 207 11.49 1.92 -4.87
CA VAL A 207 12.32 2.79 -5.71
C VAL A 207 11.47 3.87 -6.41
N CYS A 208 10.35 3.48 -7.02
CA CYS A 208 9.45 4.42 -7.72
C CYS A 208 8.85 5.46 -6.76
N LEU A 209 8.30 5.01 -5.64
CA LEU A 209 7.63 5.88 -4.68
C LEU A 209 8.61 6.86 -4.03
N TYR A 210 9.77 6.40 -3.60
CA TYR A 210 10.75 7.26 -2.94
C TYR A 210 11.47 8.22 -3.88
N GLU A 211 11.61 7.88 -5.15
CA GLU A 211 12.06 8.86 -6.14
C GLU A 211 11.03 9.99 -6.30
N ALA A 212 9.74 9.68 -6.36
CA ALA A 212 8.70 10.70 -6.37
C ALA A 212 8.68 11.53 -5.08
N VAL A 213 8.83 10.89 -3.90
CA VAL A 213 8.94 11.60 -2.61
C VAL A 213 10.13 12.55 -2.62
N ARG A 214 11.30 12.11 -3.11
CA ARG A 214 12.49 12.96 -3.23
C ARG A 214 12.23 14.20 -4.08
N GLN A 215 11.65 14.02 -5.27
CA GLN A 215 11.36 15.13 -6.19
C GLN A 215 10.33 16.10 -5.61
N ARG A 216 9.27 15.59 -4.97
CA ARG A 216 8.21 16.40 -4.33
C ARG A 216 8.74 17.16 -3.12
N GLY A 217 9.63 16.55 -2.31
CA GLY A 217 10.27 17.21 -1.16
C GLY A 217 11.17 18.38 -1.58
N VAL A 218 11.94 18.23 -2.64
CA VAL A 218 12.77 19.30 -3.20
C VAL A 218 11.90 20.46 -3.71
N GLN A 219 10.78 20.17 -4.39
CA GLN A 219 9.87 21.20 -4.88
C GLN A 219 9.16 21.97 -3.76
N ALA A 220 8.79 21.32 -2.67
CA ALA A 220 8.20 21.96 -1.52
C ALA A 220 9.17 22.98 -0.86
N THR A 221 10.46 22.63 -0.81
CA THR A 221 11.51 23.52 -0.26
C THR A 221 11.82 24.73 -1.17
N LEU A 222 11.66 24.58 -2.50
CA LEU A 222 11.87 25.69 -3.44
C LEU A 222 10.71 26.70 -3.49
N ASN A 223 9.51 26.27 -3.04
CA ASN A 223 8.29 27.08 -3.05
C ASN A 223 7.97 27.67 -1.67
N SER A 224 8.77 27.40 -0.66
CA SER A 224 8.69 27.96 0.70
C SER A 224 9.69 29.10 0.90
#